data_477a7dabbd599cc6011cd097aae3b3c4
#
_entry.id   477a7dabbd599cc6011cd097aae3b3c4
#
_cell.length_a   1.000
_cell.length_b   1.000
_cell.length_c   1.000
_cell.angle_alpha   90.00
_cell.angle_beta   90.00
_cell.angle_gamma   90.00
#
_symmetry.space_group_name_H-M   'P 1'
#
loop_
_entity.id
_entity.type
_entity.pdbx_description
1 polymer ?
#
loop_
_entity_poly.entity_id
_entity_poly.type
_entity_poly.pdbx_seq_one_letter_code
_entity_poly.pdbx_strand_id
1 'polypeptide(L)'
;MDTAASTFVRLTEEVATAKRLAYPLAELNDLLTTASGDEIERLPAPRIEDPYRVNYVTAMVEVAAHRAGVIPPLWTASVKPLDTPYFIDPSLSLRAHLLTASPPPFRRRNIFIDSTIGDRV
;
A
#
# COMPACT_ATOMS: atom_id res chain seq x y z
N MET A 1 -19.43 5.72 -15.26
CA MET A 1 -18.01 5.83 -15.62
C MET A 1 -17.17 5.51 -14.41
N ASP A 2 -16.27 4.52 -14.53
CA ASP A 2 -15.39 4.18 -13.43
C ASP A 2 -14.31 5.26 -13.29
N THR A 3 -14.15 5.74 -12.06
CA THR A 3 -13.06 6.65 -11.71
C THR A 3 -11.99 5.86 -10.96
N ALA A 4 -10.80 6.44 -10.82
CA ALA A 4 -9.77 5.84 -9.97
C ALA A 4 -10.29 5.63 -8.56
N ALA A 5 -11.07 6.57 -8.01
CA ALA A 5 -11.65 6.46 -6.68
C ALA A 5 -12.60 5.27 -6.56
N SER A 6 -13.51 5.08 -7.53
CA SER A 6 -14.46 3.96 -7.48
C SER A 6 -13.78 2.61 -7.66
N THR A 7 -12.77 2.53 -8.52
CA THR A 7 -11.97 1.33 -8.67
C THR A 7 -11.19 1.01 -7.40
N PHE A 8 -10.63 2.04 -6.77
CA PHE A 8 -9.92 1.89 -5.50
C PHE A 8 -10.84 1.35 -4.41
N VAL A 9 -12.06 1.88 -4.29
CA VAL A 9 -13.05 1.37 -3.32
C VAL A 9 -13.32 -0.11 -3.55
N ARG A 10 -13.56 -0.51 -4.79
CA ARG A 10 -13.82 -1.92 -5.13
C ARG A 10 -12.63 -2.81 -4.77
N LEU A 11 -11.43 -2.40 -5.15
CA LEU A 11 -10.24 -3.21 -4.90
C LEU A 11 -9.90 -3.31 -3.41
N THR A 12 -10.08 -2.24 -2.64
CA THR A 12 -9.83 -2.28 -1.21
C THR A 12 -10.87 -3.12 -0.47
N GLU A 13 -12.10 -3.18 -0.95
CA GLU A 13 -13.09 -4.11 -0.42
C GLU A 13 -12.67 -5.56 -0.67
N GLU A 14 -12.12 -5.85 -1.85
CA GLU A 14 -11.56 -7.17 -2.13
C GLU A 14 -10.38 -7.50 -1.21
N VAL A 15 -9.49 -6.54 -0.98
CA VAL A 15 -8.37 -6.73 -0.04
C VAL A 15 -8.88 -7.04 1.37
N ALA A 16 -9.95 -6.38 1.80
CA ALA A 16 -10.50 -6.56 3.14
C ALA A 16 -11.01 -8.00 3.37
N THR A 17 -11.48 -8.67 2.32
CA THR A 17 -12.16 -9.97 2.45
C THR A 17 -11.43 -11.13 1.77
N ALA A 18 -10.42 -10.86 0.96
CA ALA A 18 -9.74 -11.90 0.20
C ALA A 18 -8.97 -12.87 1.09
N LYS A 19 -9.03 -14.16 0.74
CA LYS A 19 -8.18 -15.18 1.37
C LYS A 19 -6.75 -15.08 0.88
N ARG A 20 -6.56 -14.73 -0.40
CA ARG A 20 -5.26 -14.55 -1.02
C ARG A 20 -5.13 -13.11 -1.48
N LEU A 21 -4.18 -12.39 -0.92
CA LEU A 21 -3.99 -10.97 -1.19
C LEU A 21 -3.29 -10.68 -2.52
N ALA A 22 -2.60 -11.66 -3.10
CA ALA A 22 -1.77 -11.43 -4.28
C ALA A 22 -2.53 -10.78 -5.43
N TYR A 23 -3.73 -11.26 -5.75
CA TYR A 23 -4.52 -10.74 -6.87
C TYR A 23 -5.03 -9.32 -6.66
N PRO A 24 -5.76 -9.03 -5.56
CA PRO A 24 -6.25 -7.67 -5.36
C PRO A 24 -5.12 -6.67 -5.14
N LEU A 25 -4.02 -7.07 -4.52
CA LEU A 25 -2.87 -6.17 -4.34
C LEU A 25 -2.17 -5.88 -5.67
N ALA A 26 -2.07 -6.87 -6.57
CA ALA A 26 -1.50 -6.64 -7.89
C ALA A 26 -2.35 -5.67 -8.72
N GLU A 27 -3.66 -5.82 -8.70
CA GLU A 27 -4.57 -4.91 -9.38
C GLU A 27 -4.52 -3.51 -8.77
N LEU A 28 -4.43 -3.42 -7.45
CA LEU A 28 -4.29 -2.15 -6.76
C LEU A 28 -2.97 -1.46 -7.13
N ASN A 29 -1.90 -2.22 -7.22
CA ASN A 29 -0.61 -1.70 -7.66
C ASN A 29 -0.70 -1.12 -9.09
N ASP A 30 -1.36 -1.83 -10.00
CA ASP A 30 -1.58 -1.34 -11.36
C ASP A 30 -2.36 -0.04 -11.36
N LEU A 31 -3.43 0.04 -10.60
CA LEU A 31 -4.22 1.26 -10.48
C LEU A 31 -3.35 2.42 -10.01
N LEU A 32 -2.59 2.23 -8.94
CA LEU A 32 -1.79 3.29 -8.32
C LEU A 32 -0.62 3.73 -9.18
N THR A 33 -0.04 2.82 -9.98
CA THR A 33 1.07 3.18 -10.87
C THR A 33 0.61 3.91 -12.12
N THR A 34 -0.67 3.81 -12.49
CA THR A 34 -1.24 4.48 -13.67
C THR A 34 -2.11 5.69 -13.35
N ALA A 35 -2.53 5.85 -12.10
CA ALA A 35 -3.35 6.99 -11.69
C ALA A 35 -2.54 8.29 -11.72
N SER A 36 -3.23 9.39 -12.05
CA SER A 36 -2.61 10.72 -11.99
C SER A 36 -2.44 11.18 -10.54
N GLY A 37 -1.60 12.19 -10.33
CA GLY A 37 -1.43 12.79 -9.00
C GLY A 37 -2.75 13.29 -8.41
N ASP A 38 -3.58 13.94 -9.22
CA ASP A 38 -4.89 14.43 -8.79
C ASP A 38 -5.79 13.28 -8.33
N GLU A 39 -5.77 12.18 -9.07
CA GLU A 39 -6.56 11.00 -8.70
C GLU A 39 -6.09 10.40 -7.39
N ILE A 40 -4.76 10.32 -7.19
CA ILE A 40 -4.18 9.78 -5.96
C ILE A 40 -4.57 10.65 -4.74
N GLU A 41 -4.48 11.98 -4.87
CA GLU A 41 -4.85 12.90 -3.80
C GLU A 41 -6.31 12.73 -3.35
N ARG A 42 -7.18 12.28 -4.24
CA ARG A 42 -8.63 12.17 -4.01
C ARG A 42 -9.08 10.77 -3.63
N LEU A 43 -8.16 9.83 -3.43
CA LEU A 43 -8.55 8.48 -3.03
C LEU A 43 -9.22 8.50 -1.66
N PRO A 44 -10.37 7.81 -1.50
CA PRO A 44 -11.05 7.76 -0.22
C PRO A 44 -10.38 6.77 0.75
N ALA A 45 -10.64 6.92 2.03
CA ALA A 45 -10.15 6.00 3.04
C ALA A 45 -10.76 4.60 2.84
N PRO A 46 -9.95 3.55 2.84
CA PRO A 46 -10.48 2.18 2.69
C PRO A 46 -11.17 1.72 3.97
N ARG A 47 -12.13 0.81 3.82
CA ARG A 47 -12.84 0.17 4.93
C ARG A 47 -12.22 -1.19 5.21
N ILE A 48 -11.05 -1.19 5.80
CA ILE A 48 -10.32 -2.40 6.13
C ILE A 48 -10.02 -2.38 7.62
N GLU A 49 -10.52 -3.38 8.35
CA GLU A 49 -10.32 -3.46 9.80
C GLU A 49 -8.99 -4.11 10.18
N ASP A 50 -8.52 -5.08 9.39
CA ASP A 50 -7.29 -5.79 9.67
C ASP A 50 -6.09 -4.82 9.65
N PRO A 51 -5.32 -4.71 10.75
CA PRO A 51 -4.22 -3.74 10.83
C PRO A 51 -3.14 -3.94 9.78
N TYR A 52 -2.79 -5.17 9.46
CA TYR A 52 -1.78 -5.45 8.44
C TYR A 52 -2.27 -5.00 7.06
N ARG A 53 -3.48 -5.42 6.68
CA ARG A 53 -4.03 -5.13 5.36
C ARG A 53 -4.24 -3.63 5.14
N VAL A 54 -4.78 -2.93 6.12
CA VAL A 54 -4.99 -1.47 5.99
C VAL A 54 -3.66 -0.72 5.93
N ASN A 55 -2.67 -1.15 6.69
CA ASN A 55 -1.34 -0.53 6.65
C ASN A 55 -0.65 -0.79 5.31
N TYR A 56 -0.79 -2.00 4.76
CA TYR A 56 -0.21 -2.34 3.47
C TYR A 56 -0.78 -1.44 2.37
N VAL A 57 -2.10 -1.34 2.28
CA VAL A 57 -2.78 -0.48 1.30
C VAL A 57 -2.40 0.98 1.49
N THR A 58 -2.38 1.45 2.73
CA THR A 58 -2.02 2.84 3.03
C THR A 58 -0.59 3.14 2.58
N ALA A 59 0.34 2.24 2.86
CA ALA A 59 1.72 2.41 2.41
C ALA A 59 1.84 2.43 0.88
N MET A 60 1.06 1.61 0.18
CA MET A 60 1.01 1.64 -1.28
C MET A 60 0.57 3.00 -1.81
N VAL A 61 -0.47 3.58 -1.20
CA VAL A 61 -0.96 4.92 -1.57
C VAL A 61 0.11 5.98 -1.31
N GLU A 62 0.79 5.89 -0.17
CA GLU A 62 1.87 6.84 0.16
C GLU A 62 3.03 6.74 -0.82
N VAL A 63 3.42 5.52 -1.24
CA VAL A 63 4.45 5.33 -2.27
C VAL A 63 4.01 5.96 -3.59
N ALA A 64 2.76 5.72 -4.00
CA ALA A 64 2.22 6.27 -5.24
C ALA A 64 2.20 7.79 -5.21
N ALA A 65 1.79 8.40 -4.10
CA ALA A 65 1.79 9.85 -3.93
C ALA A 65 3.20 10.42 -4.04
N HIS A 66 4.15 9.78 -3.39
CA HIS A 66 5.55 10.21 -3.45
C HIS A 66 6.08 10.18 -4.88
N ARG A 67 5.81 9.11 -5.63
CA ARG A 67 6.24 8.98 -7.03
C ARG A 67 5.58 10.02 -7.93
N ALA A 68 4.32 10.33 -7.67
CA ALA A 68 3.58 11.34 -8.44
C ALA A 68 3.92 12.77 -8.03
N GLY A 69 4.71 12.96 -6.96
CA GLY A 69 5.07 14.29 -6.48
C GLY A 69 3.92 15.03 -5.82
N VAL A 70 2.96 14.31 -5.23
CA VAL A 70 1.79 14.90 -4.57
C VAL A 70 1.76 14.52 -3.10
N ILE A 71 0.98 15.27 -2.33
CA ILE A 71 0.76 14.98 -0.91
C ILE A 71 -0.21 13.81 -0.81
N PRO A 72 0.08 12.79 0.02
CA PRO A 72 -0.87 11.69 0.22
C PRO A 72 -2.20 12.19 0.77
N PRO A 73 -3.31 11.49 0.51
CA PRO A 73 -4.59 11.82 1.13
C PRO A 73 -4.48 11.92 2.65
N LEU A 74 -5.20 12.85 3.25
CA LEU A 74 -5.08 13.14 4.69
C LEU A 74 -5.36 11.90 5.56
N TRP A 75 -6.24 11.01 5.13
CA TRP A 75 -6.56 9.82 5.91
C TRP A 75 -5.36 8.89 6.12
N THR A 76 -4.35 8.93 5.25
CA THR A 76 -3.17 8.06 5.40
C THR A 76 -2.45 8.32 6.72
N ALA A 77 -2.42 9.58 7.17
CA ALA A 77 -1.79 9.95 8.43
C ALA A 77 -2.57 9.45 9.65
N SER A 78 -3.85 9.11 9.48
CA SER A 78 -4.70 8.63 10.56
C SER A 78 -4.59 7.12 10.77
N VAL A 79 -4.00 6.39 9.83
CA VAL A 79 -3.84 4.94 9.95
C VAL A 79 -2.66 4.64 10.85
N LYS A 80 -2.92 3.95 11.96
CA LYS A 80 -1.90 3.65 12.97
C LYS A 80 -0.94 2.58 12.46
N PRO A 81 0.40 2.79 12.56
CA PRO A 81 1.35 1.77 12.16
C PRO A 81 1.18 0.47 12.96
N LEU A 82 1.71 -0.62 12.42
CA LEU A 82 1.71 -1.90 13.13
C LEU A 82 2.57 -1.79 14.39
N ASP A 83 2.13 -2.43 15.47
CA ASP A 83 2.87 -2.48 16.71
C ASP A 83 4.07 -3.42 16.63
N THR A 84 3.96 -4.46 15.79
CA THR A 84 4.99 -5.48 15.64
C THR A 84 5.49 -5.50 14.20
N PRO A 85 6.82 -5.57 13.97
CA PRO A 85 7.36 -5.65 12.61
C PRO A 85 6.86 -6.88 11.85
N TYR A 86 6.52 -6.69 10.59
CA TYR A 86 6.14 -7.74 9.67
C TYR A 86 7.16 -7.82 8.54
N PHE A 87 7.78 -8.97 8.36
CA PHE A 87 8.71 -9.22 7.25
C PHE A 87 8.04 -10.14 6.23
N ILE A 88 8.08 -9.74 4.95
CA ILE A 88 7.51 -10.57 3.89
C ILE A 88 8.25 -11.91 3.77
N ASP A 89 9.53 -11.91 4.13
CA ASP A 89 10.32 -13.13 4.24
C ASP A 89 10.92 -13.18 5.65
N PRO A 90 10.58 -14.20 6.47
CA PRO A 90 11.07 -14.28 7.84
C PRO A 90 12.50 -14.77 7.99
N SER A 91 13.20 -15.15 6.90
CA SER A 91 14.56 -15.64 7.03
C SER A 91 15.49 -14.56 7.55
N LEU A 92 16.44 -14.92 8.43
CA LEU A 92 17.34 -13.97 9.05
C LEU A 92 18.23 -13.27 8.02
N SER A 93 18.64 -13.98 6.98
CA SER A 93 19.52 -13.40 5.93
C SER A 93 18.81 -12.30 5.13
N LEU A 94 17.50 -12.42 4.91
CA LEU A 94 16.73 -11.44 4.16
C LEU A 94 16.18 -10.32 5.03
N ARG A 95 16.02 -10.53 6.35
CA ARG A 95 15.55 -9.46 7.25
C ARG A 95 16.44 -8.24 7.21
N ALA A 96 17.77 -8.43 7.26
CA ALA A 96 18.71 -7.32 7.22
C ALA A 96 18.57 -6.53 5.91
N HIS A 97 18.41 -7.23 4.79
CA HIS A 97 18.19 -6.58 3.49
C HIS A 97 16.87 -5.81 3.47
N LEU A 98 15.79 -6.42 3.95
CA LEU A 98 14.46 -5.79 3.95
C LEU A 98 14.40 -4.56 4.85
N LEU A 99 15.16 -4.53 5.94
CA LEU A 99 15.22 -3.36 6.82
C LEU A 99 15.70 -2.10 6.10
N THR A 100 16.57 -2.27 5.10
CA THR A 100 17.13 -1.14 4.35
C THR A 100 16.50 -0.95 2.99
N ALA A 101 16.04 -2.03 2.35
CA ALA A 101 15.53 -2.00 0.98
C ALA A 101 14.04 -1.65 0.90
N SER A 102 13.29 -1.85 1.97
CA SER A 102 11.84 -1.55 1.96
C SER A 102 11.59 -0.06 1.71
N PRO A 103 10.60 0.28 0.89
CA PRO A 103 10.25 1.69 0.69
C PRO A 103 9.91 2.37 2.02
N PRO A 104 10.33 3.64 2.22
CA PRO A 104 10.10 4.33 3.51
C PRO A 104 8.67 4.30 4.03
N PRO A 105 7.61 4.46 3.22
CA PRO A 105 6.24 4.35 3.74
C PRO A 105 5.94 3.01 4.39
N PHE A 106 6.46 1.92 3.82
CA PHE A 106 6.29 0.59 4.41
C PHE A 106 7.09 0.43 5.70
N ARG A 107 8.35 0.89 5.71
CA ARG A 107 9.19 0.82 6.92
C ARG A 107 8.58 1.58 8.09
N ARG A 108 8.02 2.75 7.84
CA ARG A 108 7.37 3.57 8.87
C ARG A 108 6.15 2.89 9.47
N ARG A 109 5.56 1.93 8.74
CA ARG A 109 4.41 1.15 9.20
C ARG A 109 4.78 -0.22 9.73
N ASN A 110 6.08 -0.47 9.93
CA ASN A 110 6.60 -1.76 10.38
C ASN A 110 6.34 -2.91 9.38
N ILE A 111 6.26 -2.60 8.09
CA ILE A 111 6.15 -3.60 7.04
C ILE A 111 7.45 -3.59 6.23
N PHE A 112 8.11 -4.74 6.17
CA PHE A 112 9.40 -4.87 5.50
C PHE A 112 9.25 -5.80 4.30
N ILE A 113 9.31 -5.20 3.11
CA ILE A 113 9.07 -5.87 1.85
C ILE A 113 10.17 -5.50 0.85
N ASP A 114 10.14 -6.17 -0.29
CA ASP A 114 11.06 -5.86 -1.39
C ASP A 114 10.80 -4.45 -1.95
N SER A 115 11.88 -3.78 -2.36
CA SER A 115 11.81 -2.44 -2.93
C SER A 115 11.12 -2.37 -4.29
N THR A 116 10.78 -3.49 -4.89
CA THR A 116 10.09 -3.53 -6.18
C THR A 116 8.59 -3.19 -6.09
N ILE A 117 8.06 -3.04 -4.88
CA ILE A 117 6.66 -2.64 -4.72
C ILE A 117 6.40 -1.31 -5.44
N GLY A 118 5.30 -1.24 -6.19
CA GLY A 118 4.95 -0.07 -6.97
C GLY A 118 5.55 -0.06 -8.38
N ASP A 119 6.45 -0.98 -8.70
CA ASP A 119 6.96 -1.12 -10.06
C ASP A 119 5.95 -1.91 -10.90
N ARG A 120 5.78 -1.50 -12.15
CA ARG A 120 4.97 -2.26 -13.10
C ARG A 120 5.85 -3.32 -13.75
N VAL A 121 5.33 -4.51 -13.75
CA VAL A 121 6.03 -5.65 -14.34
C VAL A 121 5.43 -6.01 -15.67
#